data_1a12f347496aa612b92d89d1da65e251
#
_entry.id   1a12f347496aa612b92d89d1da65e251
#
_cell.length_a   1.000
_cell.length_b   1.000
_cell.length_c   1.000
_cell.angle_alpha   90.00
_cell.angle_beta   90.00
_cell.angle_gamma   90.00
#
_symmetry.space_group_name_H-M   'P 1'
#
loop_
_entity.id
_entity.type
_entity.pdbx_description
1 polymer ?
#
loop_
_entity_poly.entity_id
_entity_poly.type
_entity_poly.pdbx_seq_one_letter_code
_entity_poly.pdbx_strand_id
1 'polypeptide(L)'
;METSGRRLSGKVCVITGTGGSMGGATALRFAREGASVVGCDVSVEAAAATVEMVRAAGGEMVSKQPCRLDDPADCEALIELALHTYGRVDVLFNLAGMQWFNWLEDITDEEWDRARRNEVDLVFYLTRAAWPHLKASRGVVVNMASLNASLSFKTLPSLAHTTNKAGIIGMTRQLAMEGREHGIRVNSISPGLIESNATRHQLEDPEWASAMLGKTLLGRLGRAEEVANVALFLASDDSSYVTGTDIVVDGGMKVW
;
A
#
# COMPACT_ATOMS: atom_id res chain seq x y z
N MET A 1 25.65 11.83 -21.54
CA MET A 1 24.58 12.27 -20.62
C MET A 1 23.41 11.32 -20.85
N GLU A 2 23.33 10.27 -20.03
CA GLU A 2 22.13 9.44 -20.04
C GLU A 2 20.97 10.31 -19.55
N THR A 3 19.99 10.49 -20.40
CA THR A 3 18.67 11.02 -20.01
C THR A 3 18.20 10.08 -18.91
N SER A 4 18.08 10.55 -17.68
CA SER A 4 17.45 9.79 -16.63
C SER A 4 16.00 9.52 -17.06
N GLY A 5 15.79 8.37 -17.69
CA GLY A 5 14.48 7.93 -18.10
C GLY A 5 13.59 7.84 -16.85
N ARG A 6 12.32 8.18 -17.03
CA ARG A 6 11.33 8.01 -15.96
C ARG A 6 11.29 6.52 -15.56
N ARG A 7 11.46 6.23 -14.29
CA ARG A 7 11.66 4.86 -13.75
C ARG A 7 10.53 3.87 -14.02
N LEU A 8 9.30 4.39 -14.26
CA LEU A 8 8.12 3.59 -14.56
C LEU A 8 7.55 3.86 -15.95
N SER A 9 8.39 4.37 -16.89
CA SER A 9 7.95 4.67 -18.25
C SER A 9 7.36 3.43 -18.94
N GLY A 10 6.12 3.55 -19.44
CA GLY A 10 5.39 2.46 -20.10
C GLY A 10 4.89 1.34 -19.18
N LYS A 11 4.99 1.51 -17.88
CA LYS A 11 4.43 0.56 -16.89
C LYS A 11 3.00 0.94 -16.53
N VAL A 12 2.15 -0.07 -16.36
CA VAL A 12 0.79 0.06 -15.84
C VAL A 12 0.78 -0.35 -14.37
N CYS A 13 0.44 0.59 -13.49
CA CYS A 13 0.49 0.43 -12.04
C CYS A 13 -0.90 0.48 -11.44
N VAL A 14 -1.36 -0.63 -10.87
CA VAL A 14 -2.60 -0.71 -10.09
C VAL A 14 -2.28 -0.35 -8.65
N ILE A 15 -2.94 0.68 -8.11
CA ILE A 15 -2.74 1.19 -6.74
C ILE A 15 -4.08 1.23 -6.04
N THR A 16 -4.20 0.58 -4.88
CA THR A 16 -5.43 0.57 -4.09
C THR A 16 -5.40 1.63 -2.99
N GLY A 17 -6.59 2.11 -2.58
CA GLY A 17 -6.69 3.13 -1.52
C GLY A 17 -6.20 4.51 -1.96
N THR A 18 -6.45 4.87 -3.22
CA THR A 18 -5.95 6.12 -3.82
C THR A 18 -6.60 7.38 -3.27
N GLY A 19 -7.73 7.27 -2.58
CA GLY A 19 -8.35 8.39 -1.85
C GLY A 19 -7.63 8.74 -0.54
N GLY A 20 -6.78 7.85 0.00
CA GLY A 20 -5.97 8.10 1.18
C GLY A 20 -4.68 8.89 0.86
N SER A 21 -4.07 9.48 1.91
CA SER A 21 -2.86 10.30 1.78
C SER A 21 -1.70 9.54 1.11
N MET A 22 -1.39 8.33 1.55
CA MET A 22 -0.30 7.52 0.97
C MET A 22 -0.63 7.04 -0.44
N GLY A 23 -1.90 6.66 -0.71
CA GLY A 23 -2.34 6.22 -2.02
C GLY A 23 -2.29 7.35 -3.05
N GLY A 24 -2.80 8.53 -2.71
CA GLY A 24 -2.75 9.71 -3.56
C GLY A 24 -1.31 10.17 -3.84
N ALA A 25 -0.45 10.21 -2.82
CA ALA A 25 0.96 10.55 -2.97
C ALA A 25 1.69 9.53 -3.88
N THR A 26 1.38 8.24 -3.73
CA THR A 26 1.98 7.19 -4.57
C THR A 26 1.50 7.29 -6.02
N ALA A 27 0.20 7.50 -6.25
CA ALA A 27 -0.36 7.68 -7.58
C ALA A 27 0.31 8.85 -8.31
N LEU A 28 0.42 10.01 -7.66
CA LEU A 28 1.11 11.17 -8.20
C LEU A 28 2.59 10.90 -8.47
N ARG A 29 3.27 10.24 -7.53
CA ARG A 29 4.70 9.92 -7.66
C ARG A 29 4.96 8.98 -8.82
N PHE A 30 4.16 7.92 -8.98
CA PHE A 30 4.30 6.94 -10.06
C PHE A 30 4.00 7.57 -11.42
N ALA A 31 2.94 8.38 -11.51
CA ALA A 31 2.60 9.09 -12.74
C ALA A 31 3.72 10.04 -13.20
N ARG A 32 4.35 10.77 -12.26
CA ARG A 32 5.52 11.62 -12.56
C ARG A 32 6.72 10.85 -13.08
N GLU A 33 6.82 9.57 -12.75
CA GLU A 33 7.85 8.65 -13.25
C GLU A 33 7.41 7.91 -14.53
N GLY A 34 6.30 8.32 -15.13
CA GLY A 34 5.84 7.85 -16.43
C GLY A 34 4.96 6.61 -16.41
N ALA A 35 4.42 6.23 -15.25
CA ALA A 35 3.44 5.17 -15.16
C ALA A 35 2.06 5.64 -15.63
N SER A 36 1.31 4.73 -16.28
CA SER A 36 -0.15 4.82 -16.38
C SER A 36 -0.75 4.21 -15.11
N VAL A 37 -1.52 5.00 -14.35
CA VAL A 37 -2.02 4.60 -13.04
C VAL A 37 -3.47 4.14 -13.13
N VAL A 38 -3.77 3.00 -12.51
CA VAL A 38 -5.14 2.52 -12.28
C VAL A 38 -5.39 2.52 -10.79
N GLY A 39 -6.28 3.39 -10.33
CA GLY A 39 -6.61 3.55 -8.93
C GLY A 39 -7.91 2.87 -8.52
N CYS A 40 -8.12 2.73 -7.22
CA CYS A 40 -9.44 2.45 -6.65
C CYS A 40 -9.55 2.95 -5.21
N ASP A 41 -10.77 3.25 -4.81
CA ASP A 41 -11.12 3.56 -3.43
C ASP A 41 -12.61 3.29 -3.18
N VAL A 42 -13.01 3.17 -1.92
CA VAL A 42 -14.42 3.13 -1.52
C VAL A 42 -15.05 4.53 -1.53
N SER A 43 -14.24 5.58 -1.31
CA SER A 43 -14.66 6.98 -1.40
C SER A 43 -14.57 7.49 -2.82
N VAL A 44 -15.74 7.75 -3.42
CA VAL A 44 -15.85 8.26 -4.80
C VAL A 44 -15.17 9.62 -4.94
N GLU A 45 -15.44 10.54 -4.02
CA GLU A 45 -14.92 11.90 -4.07
C GLU A 45 -13.40 11.94 -3.88
N ALA A 46 -12.87 11.20 -2.89
CA ALA A 46 -11.44 11.19 -2.62
C ALA A 46 -10.63 10.56 -3.75
N ALA A 47 -11.15 9.47 -4.37
CA ALA A 47 -10.53 8.86 -5.53
C ALA A 47 -10.57 9.77 -6.75
N ALA A 48 -11.70 10.45 -7.02
CA ALA A 48 -11.83 11.40 -8.11
C ALA A 48 -10.85 12.57 -7.94
N ALA A 49 -10.70 13.12 -6.72
CA ALA A 49 -9.73 14.18 -6.44
C ALA A 49 -8.29 13.75 -6.76
N THR A 50 -7.93 12.50 -6.48
CA THR A 50 -6.61 11.96 -6.83
C THR A 50 -6.42 11.85 -8.35
N VAL A 51 -7.45 11.41 -9.09
CA VAL A 51 -7.40 11.38 -10.55
C VAL A 51 -7.13 12.78 -11.13
N GLU A 52 -7.86 13.78 -10.64
CA GLU A 52 -7.68 15.16 -11.08
C GLU A 52 -6.29 15.72 -10.71
N MET A 53 -5.80 15.41 -9.52
CA MET A 53 -4.45 15.80 -9.07
C MET A 53 -3.36 15.21 -9.99
N VAL A 54 -3.48 13.93 -10.37
CA VAL A 54 -2.52 13.27 -11.27
C VAL A 54 -2.59 13.87 -12.67
N ARG A 55 -3.80 14.12 -13.22
CA ARG A 55 -4.00 14.73 -14.53
C ARG A 55 -3.49 16.17 -14.58
N ALA A 56 -3.76 16.95 -13.54
CA ALA A 56 -3.25 18.32 -13.43
C ALA A 56 -1.70 18.39 -13.41
N ALA A 57 -1.05 17.32 -12.94
CA ALA A 57 0.41 17.18 -12.98
C ALA A 57 0.94 16.63 -14.32
N GLY A 58 0.07 16.43 -15.32
CA GLY A 58 0.43 15.91 -16.64
C GLY A 58 0.61 14.40 -16.70
N GLY A 59 0.12 13.66 -15.70
CA GLY A 59 0.12 12.19 -15.64
C GLY A 59 -1.17 11.58 -16.17
N GLU A 60 -1.15 10.24 -16.30
CA GLU A 60 -2.32 9.45 -16.70
C GLU A 60 -2.86 8.65 -15.55
N MET A 61 -4.15 8.76 -15.26
CA MET A 61 -4.84 7.97 -14.26
C MET A 61 -6.29 7.74 -14.62
N VAL A 62 -6.73 6.49 -14.42
CA VAL A 62 -8.14 6.09 -14.33
C VAL A 62 -8.39 5.47 -12.97
N SER A 63 -9.66 5.41 -12.53
CA SER A 63 -9.98 4.85 -11.21
C SER A 63 -11.35 4.17 -11.23
N LYS A 64 -11.45 3.01 -10.54
CA LYS A 64 -12.72 2.35 -10.22
C LYS A 64 -13.20 2.82 -8.86
N GLN A 65 -14.37 3.44 -8.82
CA GLN A 65 -14.98 3.92 -7.57
C GLN A 65 -16.52 3.93 -7.66
N PRO A 66 -17.25 3.53 -6.60
CA PRO A 66 -16.70 2.88 -5.41
C PRO A 66 -16.14 1.49 -5.76
N CYS A 67 -15.14 1.03 -5.00
CA CYS A 67 -14.54 -0.28 -5.18
C CYS A 67 -14.29 -0.93 -3.81
N ARG A 68 -14.91 -2.07 -3.58
CA ARG A 68 -14.83 -2.84 -2.34
C ARG A 68 -13.96 -4.06 -2.55
N LEU A 69 -12.72 -4.00 -2.16
CA LEU A 69 -11.75 -5.08 -2.39
C LEU A 69 -11.95 -6.31 -1.48
N ASP A 70 -12.86 -6.24 -0.50
CA ASP A 70 -13.37 -7.40 0.24
C ASP A 70 -14.39 -8.21 -0.58
N ASP A 71 -14.75 -7.74 -1.80
CA ASP A 71 -15.52 -8.47 -2.80
C ASP A 71 -14.60 -8.89 -3.97
N PRO A 72 -14.46 -10.20 -4.25
CA PRO A 72 -13.68 -10.69 -5.40
C PRO A 72 -14.11 -10.12 -6.75
N ALA A 73 -15.41 -9.85 -6.95
CA ALA A 73 -15.90 -9.30 -8.22
C ALA A 73 -15.38 -7.88 -8.47
N ASP A 74 -15.28 -7.06 -7.42
CA ASP A 74 -14.70 -5.72 -7.53
C ASP A 74 -13.20 -5.77 -7.79
N CYS A 75 -12.49 -6.78 -7.25
CA CYS A 75 -11.08 -7.02 -7.56
C CYS A 75 -10.87 -7.38 -9.03
N GLU A 76 -11.69 -8.30 -9.57
CA GLU A 76 -11.66 -8.68 -10.99
C GLU A 76 -11.96 -7.48 -11.88
N ALA A 77 -13.00 -6.71 -11.59
CA ALA A 77 -13.38 -5.53 -12.35
C ALA A 77 -12.30 -4.42 -12.34
N LEU A 78 -11.54 -4.29 -11.25
CA LEU A 78 -10.40 -3.36 -11.19
C LEU A 78 -9.27 -3.80 -12.14
N ILE A 79 -8.95 -5.08 -12.18
CA ILE A 79 -7.95 -5.62 -13.10
C ILE A 79 -8.43 -5.53 -14.55
N GLU A 80 -9.71 -5.82 -14.82
CA GLU A 80 -10.31 -5.64 -16.16
C GLU A 80 -10.24 -4.19 -16.64
N LEU A 81 -10.45 -3.21 -15.75
CA LEU A 81 -10.26 -1.80 -16.08
C LEU A 81 -8.81 -1.52 -16.55
N ALA A 82 -7.81 -2.06 -15.86
CA ALA A 82 -6.41 -1.91 -16.26
C ALA A 82 -6.12 -2.53 -17.62
N LEU A 83 -6.64 -3.73 -17.87
CA LEU A 83 -6.45 -4.44 -19.13
C LEU A 83 -7.17 -3.76 -20.30
N HIS A 84 -8.42 -3.33 -20.08
CA HIS A 84 -9.19 -2.66 -21.12
C HIS A 84 -8.58 -1.31 -21.49
N THR A 85 -8.07 -0.55 -20.51
CA THR A 85 -7.55 0.80 -20.73
C THR A 85 -6.12 0.79 -21.27
N TYR A 86 -5.27 -0.08 -20.72
CA TYR A 86 -3.81 -0.05 -20.97
C TYR A 86 -3.22 -1.38 -21.43
N GLY A 87 -4.00 -2.46 -21.50
CA GLY A 87 -3.60 -3.74 -22.06
C GLY A 87 -2.72 -4.63 -21.17
N ARG A 88 -2.35 -4.19 -19.98
CA ARG A 88 -1.40 -4.90 -19.11
C ARG A 88 -1.47 -4.50 -17.64
N VAL A 89 -0.83 -5.27 -16.77
CA VAL A 89 -0.54 -4.91 -15.38
C VAL A 89 0.93 -5.23 -15.11
N ASP A 90 1.73 -4.23 -14.74
CA ASP A 90 3.14 -4.39 -14.41
C ASP A 90 3.41 -4.31 -12.91
N VAL A 91 2.68 -3.45 -12.20
CA VAL A 91 2.84 -3.25 -10.76
C VAL A 91 1.49 -3.34 -10.09
N LEU A 92 1.41 -4.09 -9.02
CA LEU A 92 0.28 -4.11 -8.10
C LEU A 92 0.74 -3.58 -6.74
N PHE A 93 0.18 -2.46 -6.29
CA PHE A 93 0.41 -1.94 -4.95
C PHE A 93 -0.84 -2.10 -4.10
N ASN A 94 -0.85 -3.10 -3.24
CA ASN A 94 -1.88 -3.38 -2.25
C ASN A 94 -1.70 -2.47 -1.04
N LEU A 95 -2.29 -1.27 -1.10
CA LEU A 95 -2.17 -0.26 -0.05
C LEU A 95 -3.47 -0.08 0.75
N ALA A 96 -4.63 -0.32 0.13
CA ALA A 96 -5.91 -0.21 0.81
C ALA A 96 -5.98 -1.10 2.06
N GLY A 97 -6.63 -0.60 3.08
CA GLY A 97 -6.90 -1.31 4.31
C GLY A 97 -7.60 -0.40 5.32
N MET A 98 -8.33 -1.01 6.23
CA MET A 98 -9.00 -0.32 7.32
C MET A 98 -8.71 -1.04 8.62
N GLN A 99 -8.31 -0.28 9.63
CA GLN A 99 -7.87 -0.77 10.92
C GLN A 99 -9.02 -0.71 11.93
N TRP A 100 -9.05 -1.71 12.85
CA TRP A 100 -9.88 -1.71 14.05
C TRP A 100 -8.99 -1.90 15.27
N PHE A 101 -9.25 -1.10 16.30
CA PHE A 101 -8.43 -1.08 17.51
C PHE A 101 -9.31 -1.33 18.74
N ASN A 102 -9.25 -2.56 19.27
CA ASN A 102 -9.89 -2.96 20.51
C ASN A 102 -8.97 -3.88 21.31
N TRP A 103 -9.07 -3.85 22.65
CA TRP A 103 -8.41 -4.81 23.50
C TRP A 103 -9.02 -6.21 23.31
N LEU A 104 -8.26 -7.26 23.65
CA LEU A 104 -8.68 -8.65 23.45
C LEU A 104 -10.05 -8.96 24.07
N GLU A 105 -10.33 -8.41 25.23
CA GLU A 105 -11.59 -8.65 25.95
C GLU A 105 -12.81 -7.91 25.36
N ASP A 106 -12.55 -6.88 24.54
CA ASP A 106 -13.59 -6.02 23.97
C ASP A 106 -13.83 -6.29 22.47
N ILE A 107 -12.90 -6.95 21.77
CA ILE A 107 -13.06 -7.20 20.34
C ILE A 107 -14.10 -8.30 20.10
N THR A 108 -15.09 -8.01 19.26
CA THR A 108 -16.09 -9.00 18.85
C THR A 108 -15.62 -9.87 17.69
N ASP A 109 -16.23 -11.06 17.53
CA ASP A 109 -15.94 -11.94 16.37
C ASP A 109 -16.22 -11.24 15.05
N GLU A 110 -17.25 -10.38 15.00
CA GLU A 110 -17.57 -9.60 13.81
C GLU A 110 -16.49 -8.55 13.48
N GLU A 111 -15.96 -7.85 14.46
CA GLU A 111 -14.87 -6.89 14.28
C GLU A 111 -13.57 -7.59 13.86
N TRP A 112 -13.27 -8.76 14.46
CA TRP A 112 -12.14 -9.59 14.05
C TRP A 112 -12.25 -10.01 12.58
N ASP A 113 -13.40 -10.56 12.17
CA ASP A 113 -13.64 -10.96 10.78
C ASP A 113 -13.61 -9.78 9.81
N ARG A 114 -14.15 -8.63 10.22
CA ARG A 114 -14.11 -7.41 9.43
C ARG A 114 -12.68 -6.91 9.24
N ALA A 115 -11.87 -6.89 10.31
CA ALA A 115 -10.47 -6.51 10.24
C ALA A 115 -9.70 -7.42 9.26
N ARG A 116 -9.90 -8.75 9.36
CA ARG A 116 -9.25 -9.71 8.46
C ARG A 116 -9.66 -9.47 6.99
N ARG A 117 -10.96 -9.29 6.72
CA ARG A 117 -11.45 -9.02 5.35
C ARG A 117 -10.85 -7.75 4.76
N ASN A 118 -10.71 -6.71 5.57
CA ASN A 118 -10.24 -5.40 5.12
C ASN A 118 -8.72 -5.19 5.22
N GLU A 119 -7.95 -6.19 5.62
CA GLU A 119 -6.48 -6.10 5.69
C GLU A 119 -5.76 -7.29 5.04
N VAL A 120 -6.38 -8.48 5.00
CA VAL A 120 -5.75 -9.71 4.47
C VAL A 120 -6.47 -10.21 3.23
N ASP A 121 -7.78 -10.45 3.32
CA ASP A 121 -8.53 -11.09 2.24
C ASP A 121 -8.52 -10.24 0.98
N LEU A 122 -8.64 -8.92 1.10
CA LEU A 122 -8.57 -8.00 -0.02
C LEU A 122 -7.22 -8.07 -0.77
N VAL A 123 -6.10 -8.24 -0.07
CA VAL A 123 -4.78 -8.40 -0.68
C VAL A 123 -4.71 -9.72 -1.44
N PHE A 124 -5.23 -10.79 -0.84
CA PHE A 124 -5.31 -12.11 -1.49
C PHE A 124 -6.18 -12.08 -2.75
N TYR A 125 -7.41 -11.55 -2.67
CA TYR A 125 -8.33 -11.53 -3.80
C TYR A 125 -7.77 -10.74 -4.98
N LEU A 126 -7.29 -9.54 -4.74
CA LEU A 126 -6.76 -8.69 -5.79
C LEU A 126 -5.45 -9.25 -6.38
N THR A 127 -4.55 -9.76 -5.53
CA THR A 127 -3.31 -10.38 -6.02
C THR A 127 -3.62 -11.60 -6.88
N ARG A 128 -4.57 -12.43 -6.48
CA ARG A 128 -5.02 -13.59 -7.26
C ARG A 128 -5.59 -13.17 -8.63
N ALA A 129 -6.43 -12.13 -8.68
CA ALA A 129 -6.97 -11.61 -9.94
C ALA A 129 -5.86 -11.05 -10.86
N ALA A 130 -4.87 -10.35 -10.29
CA ALA A 130 -3.76 -9.78 -11.05
C ALA A 130 -2.69 -10.80 -11.48
N TRP A 131 -2.60 -11.96 -10.80
CA TRP A 131 -1.49 -12.89 -10.92
C TRP A 131 -1.17 -13.38 -12.34
N PRO A 132 -2.15 -13.76 -13.19
CA PRO A 132 -1.89 -14.16 -14.58
C PRO A 132 -1.22 -13.04 -15.39
N HIS A 133 -1.60 -11.80 -15.15
CA HIS A 133 -1.11 -10.63 -15.87
C HIS A 133 0.27 -10.21 -15.38
N LEU A 134 0.53 -10.33 -14.08
CA LEU A 134 1.86 -10.16 -13.49
C LEU A 134 2.85 -11.21 -13.99
N LYS A 135 2.42 -12.46 -14.22
CA LYS A 135 3.25 -13.47 -14.87
C LYS A 135 3.65 -13.06 -16.29
N ALA A 136 2.71 -12.54 -17.07
CA ALA A 136 2.94 -12.12 -18.44
C ALA A 136 3.91 -10.93 -18.55
N SER A 137 3.86 -10.01 -17.57
CA SER A 137 4.69 -8.80 -17.54
C SER A 137 6.01 -8.95 -16.79
N ARG A 138 6.24 -10.07 -16.08
CA ARG A 138 7.29 -10.22 -15.06
C ARG A 138 7.20 -9.10 -14.01
N GLY A 139 5.99 -8.91 -13.49
CA GLY A 139 5.60 -7.75 -12.75
C GLY A 139 6.11 -7.69 -11.32
N VAL A 140 5.62 -6.70 -10.60
CA VAL A 140 5.98 -6.45 -9.21
C VAL A 140 4.73 -6.35 -8.35
N VAL A 141 4.77 -6.95 -7.15
CA VAL A 141 3.77 -6.73 -6.10
C VAL A 141 4.44 -6.01 -4.93
N VAL A 142 3.80 -4.95 -4.47
CA VAL A 142 4.15 -4.26 -3.22
C VAL A 142 2.97 -4.37 -2.27
N ASN A 143 3.18 -4.89 -1.09
CA ASN A 143 2.13 -5.04 -0.08
C ASN A 143 2.33 -4.02 1.05
N MET A 144 1.26 -3.40 1.52
CA MET A 144 1.31 -2.53 2.69
C MET A 144 1.14 -3.35 3.96
N ALA A 145 2.25 -3.56 4.67
CA ALA A 145 2.27 -4.11 6.01
C ALA A 145 2.12 -2.97 7.05
N SER A 146 2.77 -3.06 8.18
CA SER A 146 2.79 -2.04 9.23
C SER A 146 3.94 -2.32 10.19
N LEU A 147 4.46 -1.29 10.83
CA LEU A 147 5.38 -1.44 11.95
C LEU A 147 4.80 -2.35 13.06
N ASN A 148 3.47 -2.32 13.25
CA ASN A 148 2.77 -3.20 14.19
C ASN A 148 2.97 -4.71 13.92
N ALA A 149 3.34 -5.10 12.70
CA ALA A 149 3.70 -6.49 12.40
C ALA A 149 4.96 -6.97 13.15
N SER A 150 5.78 -6.06 13.65
CA SER A 150 7.08 -6.34 14.25
C SER A 150 7.24 -5.85 15.68
N LEU A 151 6.36 -4.96 16.15
CA LEU A 151 6.36 -4.47 17.53
C LEU A 151 4.94 -4.11 17.98
N SER A 152 4.74 -4.04 19.29
CA SER A 152 3.48 -3.66 19.92
C SER A 152 3.65 -2.37 20.72
N PHE A 153 2.60 -1.56 20.74
CA PHE A 153 2.56 -0.34 21.53
C PHE A 153 1.79 -0.56 22.81
N LYS A 154 2.33 -0.10 23.94
CA LYS A 154 1.71 -0.29 25.26
C LYS A 154 0.30 0.31 25.36
N THR A 155 0.04 1.38 24.61
CA THR A 155 -1.20 2.16 24.67
C THR A 155 -2.10 1.99 23.45
N LEU A 156 -1.76 1.07 22.52
CA LEU A 156 -2.53 0.86 21.30
C LEU A 156 -3.10 -0.57 21.25
N PRO A 157 -4.43 -0.74 21.38
CA PRO A 157 -5.08 -2.04 21.34
C PRO A 157 -5.19 -2.59 19.91
N SER A 158 -4.07 -3.09 19.35
CA SER A 158 -3.91 -3.39 17.92
C SER A 158 -3.87 -4.88 17.60
N LEU A 159 -4.48 -5.75 18.39
CA LEU A 159 -4.36 -7.21 18.23
C LEU A 159 -4.71 -7.68 16.81
N ALA A 160 -5.88 -7.32 16.29
CA ALA A 160 -6.32 -7.73 14.96
C ALA A 160 -5.39 -7.16 13.87
N HIS A 161 -5.08 -5.86 13.95
CA HIS A 161 -4.17 -5.18 13.02
C HIS A 161 -2.76 -5.80 13.01
N THR A 162 -2.19 -6.03 14.20
CA THR A 162 -0.88 -6.67 14.35
C THR A 162 -0.85 -8.06 13.71
N THR A 163 -1.86 -8.88 13.99
CA THR A 163 -1.98 -10.22 13.42
C THR A 163 -2.08 -10.20 11.91
N ASN A 164 -2.96 -9.35 11.39
CA ASN A 164 -3.19 -9.22 9.95
C ASN A 164 -1.93 -8.73 9.22
N LYS A 165 -1.26 -7.70 9.75
CA LYS A 165 -0.06 -7.13 9.10
C LYS A 165 1.16 -8.03 9.20
N ALA A 166 1.28 -8.84 10.26
CA ALA A 166 2.26 -9.93 10.32
C ALA A 166 1.95 -11.01 9.26
N GLY A 167 0.67 -11.33 9.05
CA GLY A 167 0.19 -12.20 7.98
C GLY A 167 0.56 -11.69 6.57
N ILE A 168 0.46 -10.38 6.33
CA ILE A 168 0.88 -9.76 5.05
C ILE A 168 2.37 -9.95 4.79
N ILE A 169 3.23 -9.85 5.80
CA ILE A 169 4.67 -10.12 5.64
C ILE A 169 4.90 -11.61 5.30
N GLY A 170 4.16 -12.52 5.94
CA GLY A 170 4.18 -13.95 5.60
C GLY A 170 3.72 -14.22 4.16
N MET A 171 2.60 -13.63 3.76
CA MET A 171 2.06 -13.71 2.40
C MET A 171 3.07 -13.17 1.37
N THR A 172 3.73 -12.07 1.66
CA THR A 172 4.76 -11.46 0.80
C THR A 172 5.88 -12.43 0.49
N ARG A 173 6.40 -13.13 1.50
CA ARG A 173 7.47 -14.13 1.33
C ARG A 173 7.01 -15.30 0.48
N GLN A 174 5.81 -15.82 0.73
CA GLN A 174 5.26 -16.95 -0.02
C GLN A 174 5.01 -16.58 -1.48
N LEU A 175 4.41 -15.41 -1.75
CA LEU A 175 4.18 -14.92 -3.11
C LEU A 175 5.51 -14.68 -3.88
N ALA A 176 6.55 -14.21 -3.20
CA ALA A 176 7.87 -14.07 -3.82
C ALA A 176 8.42 -15.43 -4.26
N MET A 177 8.25 -16.47 -3.43
CA MET A 177 8.66 -17.83 -3.76
C MET A 177 7.85 -18.41 -4.93
N GLU A 178 6.52 -18.20 -4.95
CA GLU A 178 5.65 -18.65 -6.04
C GLU A 178 5.92 -17.91 -7.38
N GLY A 179 6.29 -16.64 -7.29
CA GLY A 179 6.59 -15.79 -8.45
C GLY A 179 7.95 -16.03 -9.11
N ARG A 180 8.86 -16.78 -8.46
CA ARG A 180 10.26 -16.92 -8.87
C ARG A 180 10.47 -17.38 -10.33
N GLU A 181 9.70 -18.35 -10.79
CA GLU A 181 9.83 -18.90 -12.16
C GLU A 181 9.26 -17.98 -13.23
N HIS A 182 8.50 -16.98 -12.80
CA HIS A 182 7.88 -15.98 -13.67
C HIS A 182 8.60 -14.63 -13.62
N GLY A 183 9.66 -14.51 -12.81
CA GLY A 183 10.38 -13.26 -12.63
C GLY A 183 9.58 -12.18 -11.89
N ILE A 184 8.56 -12.57 -11.12
CA ILE A 184 7.76 -11.66 -10.29
C ILE A 184 8.54 -11.36 -9.00
N ARG A 185 8.67 -10.08 -8.66
CA ARG A 185 9.18 -9.64 -7.36
C ARG A 185 8.03 -9.25 -6.44
N VAL A 186 8.08 -9.67 -5.18
CA VAL A 186 7.06 -9.33 -4.18
C VAL A 186 7.74 -8.85 -2.90
N ASN A 187 7.41 -7.65 -2.46
CA ASN A 187 7.95 -7.06 -1.24
C ASN A 187 6.85 -6.38 -0.43
N SER A 188 7.12 -6.10 0.84
CA SER A 188 6.24 -5.29 1.67
C SER A 188 6.92 -4.02 2.18
N ILE A 189 6.08 -3.06 2.56
CA ILE A 189 6.49 -1.83 3.24
C ILE A 189 5.77 -1.81 4.59
N SER A 190 6.52 -1.56 5.65
CA SER A 190 6.01 -1.39 7.01
C SER A 190 6.20 0.07 7.47
N PRO A 191 5.20 0.94 7.23
CA PRO A 191 5.27 2.30 7.75
C PRO A 191 5.15 2.34 9.27
N GLY A 192 5.81 3.31 9.88
CA GLY A 192 5.53 3.77 11.23
C GLY A 192 4.39 4.78 11.25
N LEU A 193 4.54 5.83 12.05
CA LEU A 193 3.56 6.91 12.13
C LEU A 193 3.73 7.87 10.94
N ILE A 194 2.77 7.81 10.02
CA ILE A 194 2.73 8.66 8.82
C ILE A 194 1.65 9.73 8.98
N GLU A 195 1.96 10.95 8.56
CA GLU A 195 1.02 12.06 8.58
C GLU A 195 -0.20 11.78 7.71
N SER A 196 -1.37 11.82 8.35
CA SER A 196 -2.68 11.66 7.75
C SER A 196 -3.68 12.51 8.52
N ASN A 197 -4.90 12.66 8.03
CA ASN A 197 -5.93 13.38 8.79
C ASN A 197 -6.17 12.76 10.19
N ALA A 198 -6.13 11.45 10.30
CA ALA A 198 -6.31 10.75 11.57
C ALA A 198 -5.13 10.98 12.53
N THR A 199 -3.89 10.82 12.08
CA THR A 199 -2.70 11.01 12.92
C THR A 199 -2.49 12.49 13.28
N ARG A 200 -2.85 13.42 12.40
CA ARG A 200 -2.76 14.84 12.68
C ARG A 200 -3.71 15.25 13.82
N HIS A 201 -4.93 14.73 13.85
CA HIS A 201 -5.87 14.94 14.93
C HIS A 201 -5.37 14.37 16.27
N GLN A 202 -4.74 13.19 16.24
CA GLN A 202 -4.15 12.57 17.43
C GLN A 202 -2.98 13.40 18.02
N LEU A 203 -2.26 14.16 17.20
CA LEU A 203 -1.20 15.09 17.68
C LEU A 203 -1.73 16.27 18.48
N GLU A 204 -3.03 16.54 18.45
CA GLU A 204 -3.67 17.56 19.30
C GLU A 204 -3.67 17.14 20.78
N ASP A 205 -3.52 15.86 21.08
CA ASP A 205 -3.27 15.34 22.43
C ASP A 205 -1.75 15.39 22.74
N PRO A 206 -1.29 16.27 23.65
CA PRO A 206 0.13 16.44 23.95
C PRO A 206 0.78 15.21 24.56
N GLU A 207 0.04 14.40 25.33
CA GLU A 207 0.58 13.19 25.95
C GLU A 207 0.81 12.12 24.88
N TRP A 208 -0.16 11.93 23.99
CA TRP A 208 -0.02 11.03 22.86
C TRP A 208 1.11 11.47 21.92
N ALA A 209 1.15 12.75 21.57
CA ALA A 209 2.18 13.33 20.71
C ALA A 209 3.59 13.10 21.29
N SER A 210 3.77 13.41 22.58
CA SER A 210 5.05 13.22 23.28
C SER A 210 5.46 11.74 23.31
N ALA A 211 4.53 10.83 23.63
CA ALA A 211 4.80 9.41 23.72
C ALA A 211 5.17 8.82 22.35
N MET A 212 4.49 9.22 21.29
CA MET A 212 4.66 8.65 19.96
C MET A 212 5.84 9.26 19.20
N LEU A 213 5.99 10.60 19.24
CA LEU A 213 7.14 11.25 18.60
C LEU A 213 8.44 10.96 19.36
N GLY A 214 8.39 10.82 20.68
CA GLY A 214 9.54 10.40 21.50
C GLY A 214 10.10 9.05 21.13
N LYS A 215 9.32 8.18 20.46
CA LYS A 215 9.79 6.88 19.95
C LYS A 215 10.46 6.95 18.59
N THR A 216 10.32 8.03 17.83
CA THR A 216 10.98 8.18 16.54
C THR A 216 12.37 8.81 16.72
N LEU A 217 13.41 8.21 16.16
CA LEU A 217 14.75 8.81 16.18
C LEU A 217 14.79 10.14 15.42
N LEU A 218 13.96 10.27 14.37
CA LEU A 218 13.86 11.51 13.59
C LEU A 218 12.98 12.58 14.22
N GLY A 219 12.28 12.30 15.34
CA GLY A 219 11.51 13.24 16.13
C GLY A 219 10.31 13.87 15.42
N ARG A 220 9.78 13.21 14.35
CA ARG A 220 8.64 13.70 13.57
C ARG A 220 7.83 12.56 12.97
N LEU A 221 6.61 12.87 12.54
CA LEU A 221 5.87 11.97 11.66
C LEU A 221 6.58 11.81 10.30
N GLY A 222 6.42 10.64 9.68
CA GLY A 222 6.75 10.44 8.28
C GLY A 222 5.70 11.12 7.39
N ARG A 223 6.09 11.51 6.19
CA ARG A 223 5.17 12.02 5.17
C ARG A 223 4.76 10.92 4.22
N ALA A 224 3.57 11.06 3.62
CA ALA A 224 3.06 10.11 2.63
C ALA A 224 4.04 9.92 1.45
N GLU A 225 4.73 10.97 1.02
CA GLU A 225 5.72 10.95 -0.05
C GLU A 225 6.95 10.09 0.30
N GLU A 226 7.30 9.96 1.59
CA GLU A 226 8.44 9.14 2.02
C GLU A 226 8.11 7.65 1.84
N VAL A 227 6.86 7.25 2.08
CA VAL A 227 6.36 5.91 1.75
C VAL A 227 6.28 5.70 0.23
N ALA A 228 5.75 6.69 -0.50
CA ALA A 228 5.64 6.65 -1.96
C ALA A 228 7.01 6.50 -2.65
N ASN A 229 8.06 7.11 -2.10
CA ASN A 229 9.42 6.97 -2.63
C ASN A 229 9.96 5.55 -2.47
N VAL A 230 9.69 4.88 -1.35
CA VAL A 230 10.06 3.47 -1.15
C VAL A 230 9.23 2.56 -2.06
N ALA A 231 7.93 2.83 -2.21
CA ALA A 231 7.07 2.12 -3.15
C ALA A 231 7.59 2.23 -4.59
N LEU A 232 8.02 3.43 -5.01
CA LEU A 232 8.63 3.65 -6.33
C LEU A 232 9.93 2.85 -6.50
N PHE A 233 10.81 2.84 -5.51
CA PHE A 233 12.02 2.01 -5.53
C PHE A 233 11.68 0.54 -5.74
N LEU A 234 10.72 0.01 -4.97
CA LEU A 234 10.31 -1.40 -5.08
C LEU A 234 9.62 -1.71 -6.41
N ALA A 235 8.87 -0.78 -6.97
CA ALA A 235 8.16 -0.93 -8.24
C ALA A 235 9.08 -0.86 -9.46
N SER A 236 10.24 -0.21 -9.33
CA SER A 236 11.18 0.02 -10.43
C SER A 236 12.28 -1.05 -10.52
N ASP A 237 13.09 -0.97 -11.58
CA ASP A 237 14.24 -1.85 -11.78
C ASP A 237 15.40 -1.53 -10.82
N ASP A 238 15.37 -0.39 -10.11
CA ASP A 238 16.32 -0.04 -9.05
C ASP A 238 16.36 -1.12 -7.94
N SER A 239 15.27 -1.87 -7.78
CA SER A 239 15.15 -2.97 -6.82
C SER A 239 15.18 -4.37 -7.48
N SER A 240 15.81 -4.51 -8.64
CA SER A 240 15.83 -5.75 -9.43
C SER A 240 16.37 -6.98 -8.68
N TYR A 241 17.14 -6.79 -7.61
CA TYR A 241 17.63 -7.88 -6.75
C TYR A 241 16.98 -7.90 -5.36
N VAL A 242 15.82 -7.25 -5.20
CA VAL A 242 15.07 -7.15 -3.94
C VAL A 242 13.73 -7.87 -4.08
N THR A 243 13.55 -8.99 -3.39
CA THR A 243 12.29 -9.74 -3.34
C THR A 243 12.14 -10.49 -2.02
N GLY A 244 10.91 -10.69 -1.55
CA GLY A 244 10.59 -11.42 -0.31
C GLY A 244 10.93 -10.65 0.98
N THR A 245 11.24 -9.35 0.89
CA THR A 245 11.61 -8.52 2.04
C THR A 245 10.50 -7.59 2.50
N ASP A 246 10.63 -7.13 3.74
CA ASP A 246 9.83 -6.06 4.34
C ASP A 246 10.72 -4.84 4.61
N ILE A 247 10.37 -3.70 4.01
CA ILE A 247 11.11 -2.45 4.20
C ILE A 247 10.35 -1.58 5.20
N VAL A 248 11.03 -1.32 6.33
CA VAL A 248 10.48 -0.47 7.40
C VAL A 248 10.73 1.00 7.09
N VAL A 249 9.67 1.84 7.18
CA VAL A 249 9.71 3.28 6.93
C VAL A 249 9.07 3.99 8.14
N ASP A 250 9.84 4.12 9.22
CA ASP A 250 9.32 4.44 10.54
C ASP A 250 10.08 5.55 11.30
N GLY A 251 11.05 6.19 10.68
CA GLY A 251 11.89 7.20 11.34
C GLY A 251 12.75 6.65 12.49
N GLY A 252 13.03 5.34 12.47
CA GLY A 252 13.83 4.64 13.47
C GLY A 252 13.07 4.19 14.72
N MET A 253 11.74 4.13 14.67
CA MET A 253 10.89 3.73 15.79
C MET A 253 11.11 2.27 16.21
N LYS A 254 11.49 1.40 15.28
CA LYS A 254 11.69 -0.04 15.52
C LYS A 254 13.00 -0.39 16.24
N VAL A 255 13.96 0.48 16.26
CA VAL A 255 15.34 0.11 16.68
C VAL A 255 15.60 0.24 18.19
N TRP A 256 14.59 0.69 18.98
CA TRP A 256 14.74 0.83 20.43
C TRP A 256 13.40 0.79 21.20
#